data_6522045c85427cf563c9b431bfb542ad
#
_entry.id   6522045c85427cf563c9b431bfb542ad
#
_cell.length_a   1.000
_cell.length_b   1.000
_cell.length_c   1.000
_cell.angle_alpha   90.00
_cell.angle_beta   90.00
_cell.angle_gamma   90.00
#
_symmetry.space_group_name_H-M   'P 1'
#
loop_
_entity.id
_entity.type
_entity.pdbx_description
1 polymer ?
#
loop_
_entity_poly.entity_id
_entity_poly.type
_entity_poly.pdbx_seq_one_letter_code
_entity_poly.pdbx_strand_id
1 'polypeptide(L)'
;MKKNYCLYLLMAISSLILFGCKKDALLADNVQLQSFSFDPSANPGLKEAVFGTIEGQQIHITVPNSIDITKAIPSFHGSSDKLIAYVGQKVQESGISAVDFTQTVVYRFVTPDGMSEYSVTAEKAGSIVSFGFYAADNPEYLFRDYPATITKLDIKVDLPVDADVTKLVARYTKSNGTILKYNGTDFVSKETVLDYTLPQSLELQDVQSGTSENFVVTVGRLTAPVWSTVQLPDFLNINNVAEAGLEINPVNRQPYVSVQFSGSTDDLRKGLITTWNADTKQWETLGGNTGFTPTRADLISLDFSKQGVPYVAFRDYTAGTNAQYASLMKYENNAWSFVGNQQGSFNRVNYLTLKLDENDIPYQGYVFTRASSPYPNRGTYVESFNGSTWSGQTFAQSSTGWYAKMFKGGDSKLYYVVMDLTSGTATRKPSVYRLDNGVWNLVGNVNVGPAESNSGGINIDLDVTADGQIYMVYQSNSPAYKTFVMHWNGSTWKQFGDGISQSTSSSANRDNVAISIHPDGRVFLAYGDAINGIKVCTFNESIGNWNAATQISAENGNKFVMQISKEGIPYLITVINNKATLFKYDIPGL
;
A
#
# COMPACT_ATOMS: atom_id res chain seq x y z
N MET A 1 -56.75 -27.02 35.65
CA MET A 1 -55.37 -26.79 36.12
C MET A 1 -54.34 -27.70 35.43
N LYS A 2 -54.29 -27.78 34.09
CA LYS A 2 -53.28 -28.57 33.34
C LYS A 2 -52.76 -27.90 32.08
N LYS A 3 -52.99 -26.61 31.88
CA LYS A 3 -52.50 -25.85 30.69
C LYS A 3 -51.34 -24.89 30.95
N ASN A 4 -50.98 -24.62 32.21
CA ASN A 4 -49.97 -23.63 32.53
C ASN A 4 -48.52 -24.18 32.74
N TYR A 5 -48.38 -25.49 32.88
CA TYR A 5 -47.05 -26.09 33.06
C TYR A 5 -46.25 -26.29 31.76
N CYS A 6 -46.95 -26.35 30.63
CA CYS A 6 -46.30 -26.51 29.33
C CYS A 6 -45.66 -25.19 28.83
N LEU A 7 -46.23 -24.03 29.25
CA LEU A 7 -45.73 -22.71 28.85
C LEU A 7 -44.47 -22.31 29.62
N TYR A 8 -44.33 -22.75 30.87
CA TYR A 8 -43.13 -22.48 31.67
C TYR A 8 -41.96 -23.39 31.28
N LEU A 9 -42.22 -24.60 30.78
CA LEU A 9 -41.21 -25.50 30.29
C LEU A 9 -40.63 -25.02 28.93
N LEU A 10 -41.48 -24.45 28.07
CA LEU A 10 -41.03 -23.84 26.80
C LEU A 10 -40.25 -22.52 27.02
N MET A 11 -40.57 -21.74 28.04
CA MET A 11 -39.76 -20.56 28.39
C MET A 11 -38.43 -20.93 29.06
N ALA A 12 -38.33 -22.00 29.81
CA ALA A 12 -37.09 -22.47 30.40
C ALA A 12 -36.14 -23.06 29.35
N ILE A 13 -36.67 -23.71 28.30
CA ILE A 13 -35.87 -24.24 27.19
C ILE A 13 -35.46 -23.12 26.23
N SER A 14 -36.25 -22.07 26.07
CA SER A 14 -35.91 -20.88 25.27
C SER A 14 -34.80 -20.03 25.90
N SER A 15 -34.70 -20.02 27.25
CA SER A 15 -33.61 -19.29 27.93
C SER A 15 -32.26 -20.03 27.99
N LEU A 16 -32.23 -21.35 27.70
CA LEU A 16 -30.98 -22.12 27.61
C LEU A 16 -30.32 -22.08 26.22
N ILE A 17 -31.01 -21.57 25.20
CA ILE A 17 -30.43 -21.47 23.84
C ILE A 17 -29.76 -20.12 23.59
N LEU A 18 -29.83 -19.18 24.53
CA LEU A 18 -29.19 -17.85 24.42
C LEU A 18 -27.80 -17.75 25.09
N PHE A 19 -27.25 -18.86 25.55
CA PHE A 19 -25.85 -18.92 26.02
C PHE A 19 -25.01 -19.78 25.10
N GLY A 20 -24.67 -19.28 23.92
CA GLY A 20 -23.80 -20.06 23.08
C GLY A 20 -23.54 -19.52 21.69
N CYS A 21 -23.27 -18.26 21.56
CA CYS A 21 -22.38 -17.74 20.54
C CYS A 21 -21.62 -16.58 21.16
N LYS A 22 -20.62 -16.88 21.97
CA LYS A 22 -19.46 -16.01 21.98
C LYS A 22 -18.93 -16.05 20.55
N LYS A 23 -19.13 -14.98 19.81
CA LYS A 23 -18.30 -14.66 18.67
C LYS A 23 -16.87 -14.98 19.10
N ASP A 24 -16.21 -15.90 18.41
CA ASP A 24 -14.81 -16.12 18.60
C ASP A 24 -14.13 -14.77 18.47
N ALA A 25 -13.67 -14.25 19.60
CA ALA A 25 -12.74 -13.14 19.55
C ALA A 25 -11.60 -13.65 18.69
N LEU A 26 -11.24 -12.93 17.63
CA LEU A 26 -10.05 -13.23 16.84
C LEU A 26 -8.92 -13.39 17.87
N LEU A 27 -8.48 -14.64 18.02
CA LEU A 27 -7.40 -14.95 18.96
C LEU A 27 -6.18 -14.19 18.47
N ALA A 28 -5.52 -13.48 19.35
CA ALA A 28 -4.31 -12.75 18.99
C ALA A 28 -3.29 -13.72 18.40
N ASP A 29 -2.59 -13.30 17.36
CA ASP A 29 -1.50 -14.07 16.71
C ASP A 29 -0.23 -13.98 17.60
N ASN A 30 -0.27 -14.60 18.76
CA ASN A 30 0.75 -14.48 19.81
C ASN A 30 1.21 -15.82 20.40
N VAL A 31 0.79 -16.95 19.84
CA VAL A 31 1.28 -18.25 20.26
C VAL A 31 2.69 -18.45 19.72
N GLN A 32 3.68 -18.41 20.60
CA GLN A 32 5.06 -18.66 20.23
C GLN A 32 5.42 -20.13 20.40
N LEU A 33 5.92 -20.74 19.34
CA LEU A 33 6.51 -22.06 19.37
C LEU A 33 7.98 -21.93 19.83
N GLN A 34 8.36 -22.70 20.84
CA GLN A 34 9.70 -22.70 21.41
C GLN A 34 10.63 -23.69 20.73
N SER A 35 10.08 -24.83 20.32
CA SER A 35 10.82 -25.85 19.58
C SER A 35 9.93 -26.71 18.69
N PHE A 36 10.53 -27.17 17.61
CA PHE A 36 9.98 -28.19 16.72
C PHE A 36 11.12 -29.14 16.33
N SER A 37 10.97 -30.44 16.53
CA SER A 37 12.02 -31.43 16.32
C SER A 37 11.46 -32.76 15.83
N PHE A 38 12.35 -33.58 15.28
CA PHE A 38 12.14 -35.01 15.12
C PHE A 38 13.07 -35.75 16.10
N ASP A 39 12.50 -36.58 16.97
CA ASP A 39 13.23 -37.31 17.98
C ASP A 39 13.46 -38.76 17.60
N PRO A 40 14.63 -39.36 17.95
CA PRO A 40 14.97 -40.76 17.63
C PRO A 40 13.97 -41.76 18.16
N SER A 41 13.35 -41.48 19.31
CA SER A 41 12.36 -42.36 19.95
C SER A 41 11.10 -42.59 19.10
N ALA A 42 10.72 -41.58 18.31
CA ALA A 42 9.53 -41.61 17.46
C ALA A 42 9.87 -41.77 15.97
N ASN A 43 11.11 -41.48 15.55
CA ASN A 43 11.54 -41.54 14.14
C ASN A 43 12.71 -42.52 13.96
N PRO A 44 12.44 -43.79 13.65
CA PRO A 44 13.50 -44.75 13.38
C PRO A 44 14.39 -44.30 12.24
N GLY A 45 15.69 -44.34 12.43
CA GLY A 45 16.70 -43.88 11.49
C GLY A 45 17.43 -42.60 11.95
N LEU A 46 16.92 -41.92 12.95
CA LEU A 46 17.66 -40.85 13.63
C LEU A 46 18.56 -41.42 14.74
N LYS A 47 19.77 -40.88 14.86
CA LYS A 47 20.71 -41.18 15.97
C LYS A 47 20.55 -40.18 17.11
N GLU A 48 20.19 -38.95 16.79
CA GLU A 48 19.97 -37.83 17.70
C GLU A 48 18.77 -37.00 17.27
N ALA A 49 18.26 -36.16 18.15
CA ALA A 49 17.14 -35.29 17.83
C ALA A 49 17.56 -34.22 16.81
N VAL A 50 16.72 -34.00 15.80
CA VAL A 50 16.93 -32.96 14.79
C VAL A 50 15.95 -31.83 15.06
N PHE A 51 16.47 -30.64 15.30
CA PHE A 51 15.67 -29.45 15.61
C PHE A 51 15.44 -28.60 14.36
N GLY A 52 14.22 -28.10 14.21
CA GLY A 52 13.87 -27.11 13.21
C GLY A 52 14.34 -25.72 13.62
N THR A 53 14.80 -24.95 12.64
CA THR A 53 15.04 -23.51 12.81
C THR A 53 13.71 -22.79 12.66
N ILE A 54 13.35 -21.99 13.67
CA ILE A 54 12.11 -21.20 13.70
C ILE A 54 12.47 -19.76 13.35
N GLU A 55 11.99 -19.27 12.18
CA GLU A 55 12.15 -17.90 11.72
C GLU A 55 10.77 -17.28 11.50
N GLY A 56 10.30 -16.50 12.47
CA GLY A 56 8.93 -15.99 12.46
C GLY A 56 7.92 -17.15 12.51
N GLN A 57 7.11 -17.28 11.48
CA GLN A 57 6.12 -18.36 11.31
C GLN A 57 6.58 -19.46 10.33
N GLN A 58 7.86 -19.47 9.96
CA GLN A 58 8.47 -20.51 9.13
C GLN A 58 9.34 -21.42 9.99
N ILE A 59 9.20 -22.73 9.79
CA ILE A 59 10.03 -23.75 10.44
C ILE A 59 10.69 -24.56 9.35
N HIS A 60 12.01 -24.55 9.32
CA HIS A 60 12.81 -25.37 8.43
C HIS A 60 13.55 -26.44 9.24
N ILE A 61 13.34 -27.70 8.88
CA ILE A 61 13.99 -28.82 9.54
C ILE A 61 14.65 -29.73 8.51
N THR A 62 15.96 -29.87 8.65
CA THR A 62 16.73 -30.76 7.75
C THR A 62 16.99 -32.06 8.46
N VAL A 63 16.61 -33.13 7.81
CA VAL A 63 16.73 -34.49 8.36
C VAL A 63 17.68 -35.33 7.54
N PRO A 64 18.41 -36.28 8.16
CA PRO A 64 19.20 -37.25 7.42
C PRO A 64 18.37 -38.04 6.40
N ASN A 65 19.00 -38.50 5.34
CA ASN A 65 18.34 -39.33 4.31
C ASN A 65 17.73 -40.65 4.87
N SER A 66 18.18 -41.06 6.07
CA SER A 66 17.70 -42.27 6.74
C SER A 66 16.27 -42.16 7.32
N ILE A 67 15.72 -40.95 7.49
CA ILE A 67 14.34 -40.77 7.97
C ILE A 67 13.34 -40.85 6.81
N ASP A 68 12.19 -41.45 7.06
CA ASP A 68 11.07 -41.44 6.13
C ASP A 68 10.17 -40.21 6.41
N ILE A 69 10.31 -39.15 5.63
CA ILE A 69 9.55 -37.90 5.79
C ILE A 69 8.07 -38.02 5.40
N THR A 70 7.65 -39.16 4.74
CA THR A 70 6.23 -39.37 4.40
C THR A 70 5.37 -39.73 5.62
N LYS A 71 6.00 -40.04 6.74
CA LYS A 71 5.36 -40.42 8.02
C LYS A 71 6.18 -40.03 9.24
N ALA A 72 6.89 -38.91 9.16
CA ALA A 72 7.70 -38.41 10.27
C ALA A 72 6.81 -37.94 11.42
N ILE A 73 7.27 -38.19 12.65
CA ILE A 73 6.55 -37.85 13.88
C ILE A 73 7.28 -36.68 14.56
N PRO A 74 6.72 -35.45 14.51
CA PRO A 74 7.35 -34.30 15.15
C PRO A 74 7.06 -34.22 16.64
N SER A 75 8.02 -33.70 17.38
CA SER A 75 7.87 -33.20 18.74
C SER A 75 7.88 -31.68 18.71
N PHE A 76 6.96 -31.03 19.43
CA PHE A 76 6.88 -29.57 19.49
C PHE A 76 6.50 -29.10 20.88
N HIS A 77 7.04 -27.94 21.27
CA HIS A 77 6.75 -27.26 22.52
C HIS A 77 6.47 -25.79 22.24
N GLY A 78 5.44 -25.26 22.88
CA GLY A 78 5.08 -23.84 22.81
C GLY A 78 5.22 -23.14 24.15
N SER A 79 4.86 -21.86 24.15
CA SER A 79 4.90 -21.00 25.35
C SER A 79 3.84 -21.34 26.41
N SER A 80 2.97 -22.31 26.15
CA SER A 80 1.87 -22.72 27.05
C SER A 80 1.74 -24.23 27.15
N ASP A 81 1.54 -24.76 28.35
CA ASP A 81 1.25 -26.18 28.61
C ASP A 81 -0.12 -26.62 28.06
N LYS A 82 -0.96 -25.66 27.64
CA LYS A 82 -2.28 -25.91 27.04
C LYS A 82 -2.28 -25.80 25.51
N LEU A 83 -1.11 -26.02 24.89
CA LEU A 83 -0.96 -25.95 23.45
C LEU A 83 -1.69 -27.13 22.76
N ILE A 84 -2.55 -26.80 21.81
CA ILE A 84 -3.19 -27.78 20.93
C ILE A 84 -2.71 -27.50 19.50
N ALA A 85 -2.21 -28.52 18.82
CA ALA A 85 -1.75 -28.42 17.44
C ALA A 85 -2.74 -29.07 16.46
N TYR A 86 -2.90 -28.46 15.28
CA TYR A 86 -3.71 -28.98 14.20
C TYR A 86 -2.92 -28.97 12.88
N VAL A 87 -3.14 -30.01 12.07
CA VAL A 87 -2.83 -29.99 10.63
C VAL A 87 -4.16 -30.19 9.88
N GLY A 88 -4.57 -29.16 9.16
CA GLY A 88 -5.94 -29.06 8.67
C GLY A 88 -6.94 -29.07 9.83
N GLN A 89 -7.81 -30.09 9.87
CA GLN A 89 -8.79 -30.29 10.95
C GLN A 89 -8.41 -31.37 11.97
N LYS A 90 -7.25 -32.03 11.78
CA LYS A 90 -6.81 -33.11 12.66
C LYS A 90 -5.94 -32.61 13.78
N VAL A 91 -6.26 -32.95 15.01
CA VAL A 91 -5.40 -32.72 16.18
C VAL A 91 -4.12 -33.54 16.02
N GLN A 92 -3.01 -32.89 16.35
CA GLN A 92 -1.68 -33.49 16.34
C GLN A 92 -1.16 -33.60 17.77
N GLU A 93 -0.69 -34.74 18.15
CA GLU A 93 -0.06 -34.99 19.44
C GLU A 93 1.46 -35.03 19.25
N SER A 94 2.17 -34.20 20.02
CA SER A 94 3.62 -34.08 20.00
C SER A 94 4.28 -35.42 20.32
N GLY A 95 5.21 -35.87 19.47
CA GLY A 95 5.91 -37.16 19.61
C GLY A 95 5.08 -38.40 19.27
N ILE A 96 3.85 -38.24 18.76
CA ILE A 96 2.91 -39.37 18.49
C ILE A 96 2.34 -39.32 17.08
N SER A 97 1.83 -38.18 16.64
CA SER A 97 1.12 -38.07 15.35
C SER A 97 2.08 -38.06 14.17
N ALA A 98 1.96 -39.02 13.25
CA ALA A 98 2.71 -39.06 12.01
C ALA A 98 2.12 -38.11 10.98
N VAL A 99 2.96 -37.38 10.27
CA VAL A 99 2.60 -36.41 9.23
C VAL A 99 3.51 -36.58 8.02
N ASP A 100 2.95 -36.39 6.82
CA ASP A 100 3.71 -36.37 5.57
C ASP A 100 4.30 -34.97 5.34
N PHE A 101 5.63 -34.87 5.35
CA PHE A 101 6.40 -33.65 5.13
C PHE A 101 7.05 -33.59 3.74
N THR A 102 6.57 -34.37 2.78
CA THR A 102 7.04 -34.26 1.39
C THR A 102 6.67 -32.91 0.73
N GLN A 103 5.75 -32.20 1.35
CA GLN A 103 5.38 -30.82 1.04
C GLN A 103 5.38 -30.00 2.33
N THR A 104 5.39 -28.68 2.22
CA THR A 104 5.23 -27.79 3.37
C THR A 104 3.92 -28.07 4.09
N VAL A 105 3.97 -28.27 5.39
CA VAL A 105 2.82 -28.55 6.25
C VAL A 105 2.51 -27.34 7.11
N VAL A 106 1.25 -26.88 7.05
CA VAL A 106 0.80 -25.80 7.91
C VAL A 106 0.28 -26.37 9.23
N TYR A 107 0.94 -26.01 10.31
CA TYR A 107 0.53 -26.27 11.68
C TYR A 107 -0.18 -25.06 12.26
N ARG A 108 -1.37 -25.23 12.78
CA ARG A 108 -2.07 -24.24 13.57
C ARG A 108 -1.98 -24.61 15.05
N PHE A 109 -1.30 -23.77 15.81
CA PHE A 109 -1.15 -23.90 17.25
C PHE A 109 -2.13 -22.98 17.97
N VAL A 110 -2.88 -23.53 18.92
CA VAL A 110 -3.96 -22.85 19.64
C VAL A 110 -3.73 -22.99 21.13
N THR A 111 -3.87 -21.89 21.85
CA THR A 111 -3.90 -21.83 23.31
C THR A 111 -5.16 -21.08 23.75
N PRO A 112 -5.51 -21.04 25.05
CA PRO A 112 -6.60 -20.21 25.54
C PRO A 112 -6.45 -18.71 25.21
N ASP A 113 -5.21 -18.24 25.00
CA ASP A 113 -4.87 -16.84 24.86
C ASP A 113 -4.66 -16.40 23.41
N GLY A 114 -4.60 -17.35 22.44
CA GLY A 114 -4.37 -17.01 21.06
C GLY A 114 -4.16 -18.21 20.15
N MET A 115 -3.86 -17.90 18.89
CA MET A 115 -3.46 -18.89 17.88
C MET A 115 -2.35 -18.33 16.98
N SER A 116 -1.55 -19.20 16.40
CA SER A 116 -0.58 -18.88 15.36
C SER A 116 -0.45 -20.04 14.38
N GLU A 117 -0.19 -19.72 13.11
CA GLU A 117 0.08 -20.70 12.08
C GLU A 117 1.57 -20.70 11.75
N TYR A 118 2.13 -21.90 11.63
CA TYR A 118 3.53 -22.11 11.25
C TYR A 118 3.59 -23.01 10.03
N SER A 119 4.35 -22.59 9.02
CA SER A 119 4.65 -23.42 7.85
C SER A 119 5.90 -24.23 8.12
N VAL A 120 5.78 -25.54 8.17
CA VAL A 120 6.89 -26.47 8.44
C VAL A 120 7.33 -27.12 7.15
N THR A 121 8.60 -26.94 6.79
CA THR A 121 9.24 -27.62 5.67
C THR A 121 10.33 -28.54 6.18
N ALA A 122 10.19 -29.86 5.93
CA ALA A 122 11.20 -30.84 6.26
C ALA A 122 11.93 -31.30 4.98
N GLU A 123 13.23 -31.36 5.05
CA GLU A 123 14.05 -31.68 3.92
C GLU A 123 15.16 -32.66 4.24
N LYS A 124 15.58 -33.41 3.23
CA LYS A 124 16.71 -34.34 3.35
C LYS A 124 18.02 -33.60 3.18
N ALA A 125 19.05 -34.04 3.90
CA ALA A 125 20.39 -33.46 3.85
C ALA A 125 20.91 -33.40 2.40
N GLY A 126 21.60 -32.31 2.06
CA GLY A 126 22.19 -32.12 0.71
C GLY A 126 21.31 -31.39 -0.30
N SER A 127 20.29 -30.61 0.13
CA SER A 127 19.47 -29.80 -0.77
C SER A 127 19.61 -28.29 -0.52
N ILE A 128 19.38 -27.49 -1.55
CA ILE A 128 19.04 -26.08 -1.41
C ILE A 128 17.52 -26.01 -1.24
N VAL A 129 17.08 -25.50 -0.10
CA VAL A 129 15.70 -25.49 0.36
C VAL A 129 14.90 -24.36 -0.28
N SER A 130 15.49 -23.17 -0.22
CA SER A 130 14.97 -21.98 -0.88
C SER A 130 16.10 -21.21 -1.50
N PHE A 131 15.76 -20.47 -2.53
CA PHE A 131 16.67 -19.53 -3.19
C PHE A 131 15.83 -18.39 -3.78
N GLY A 132 16.40 -17.20 -3.85
CA GLY A 132 15.72 -16.08 -4.49
C GLY A 132 16.50 -14.79 -4.37
N PHE A 133 16.00 -13.76 -5.07
CA PHE A 133 16.46 -12.40 -4.95
C PHE A 133 15.38 -11.55 -4.31
N TYR A 134 15.72 -10.92 -3.19
CA TYR A 134 14.77 -10.20 -2.36
C TYR A 134 15.09 -8.71 -2.35
N ALA A 135 14.08 -7.86 -2.42
CA ALA A 135 14.23 -6.42 -2.44
C ALA A 135 15.01 -5.88 -1.22
N ALA A 136 14.80 -6.49 -0.05
CA ALA A 136 15.52 -6.09 1.17
C ALA A 136 17.03 -6.33 1.11
N ASP A 137 17.50 -7.29 0.29
CA ASP A 137 18.92 -7.62 0.11
C ASP A 137 19.50 -6.93 -1.15
N ASN A 138 18.64 -6.39 -2.03
CA ASN A 138 18.99 -5.76 -3.30
C ASN A 138 18.22 -4.44 -3.51
N PRO A 139 18.24 -3.50 -2.55
CA PRO A 139 17.35 -2.34 -2.58
C PRO A 139 17.59 -1.35 -3.72
N GLU A 140 18.77 -1.41 -4.34
CA GLU A 140 19.11 -0.57 -5.51
C GLU A 140 18.61 -1.15 -6.84
N TYR A 141 18.31 -2.46 -6.88
CA TYR A 141 18.05 -3.19 -8.12
C TYR A 141 16.66 -3.82 -8.18
N LEU A 142 16.05 -4.13 -7.01
CA LEU A 142 14.79 -4.85 -6.92
C LEU A 142 13.84 -4.16 -5.95
N PHE A 143 12.57 -4.09 -6.35
CA PHE A 143 11.51 -3.50 -5.52
C PHE A 143 10.51 -4.54 -5.01
N ARG A 144 10.62 -5.78 -5.52
CA ARG A 144 9.84 -6.95 -5.10
C ARG A 144 10.78 -8.12 -4.79
N ASP A 145 10.21 -9.10 -4.11
CA ASP A 145 10.85 -10.38 -3.86
C ASP A 145 10.59 -11.33 -5.02
N TYR A 146 11.65 -12.00 -5.48
CA TYR A 146 11.62 -12.96 -6.58
C TYR A 146 12.15 -14.31 -6.10
N PRO A 147 11.26 -15.17 -5.53
CA PRO A 147 11.65 -16.52 -5.13
C PRO A 147 11.91 -17.38 -6.36
N ALA A 148 12.88 -18.28 -6.23
CA ALA A 148 13.23 -19.23 -7.29
C ALA A 148 12.28 -20.42 -7.32
N THR A 149 12.14 -21.00 -8.52
CA THR A 149 11.67 -22.37 -8.67
C THR A 149 12.89 -23.30 -8.67
N ILE A 150 12.92 -24.25 -7.73
CA ILE A 150 13.98 -25.25 -7.62
C ILE A 150 13.46 -26.57 -8.14
N THR A 151 14.11 -27.11 -9.17
CA THR A 151 13.76 -28.41 -9.75
C THR A 151 15.03 -29.25 -9.85
N LYS A 152 15.17 -30.21 -8.96
CA LYS A 152 16.39 -31.01 -8.81
C LYS A 152 17.61 -30.11 -8.58
N LEU A 153 18.51 -30.03 -9.57
CA LEU A 153 19.74 -29.20 -9.50
C LEU A 153 19.61 -27.87 -10.24
N ASP A 154 18.44 -27.58 -10.81
CA ASP A 154 18.18 -26.34 -11.51
C ASP A 154 17.44 -25.34 -10.61
N ILE A 155 17.96 -24.14 -10.49
CA ILE A 155 17.37 -23.01 -9.78
C ILE A 155 17.06 -21.94 -10.82
N LYS A 156 15.77 -21.61 -10.99
CA LYS A 156 15.31 -20.61 -11.95
C LYS A 156 14.61 -19.46 -11.25
N VAL A 157 15.03 -18.25 -11.60
CA VAL A 157 14.40 -17.00 -11.14
C VAL A 157 14.19 -16.10 -12.35
N ASP A 158 12.98 -15.59 -12.53
CA ASP A 158 12.71 -14.60 -13.56
C ASP A 158 12.64 -13.21 -12.91
N LEU A 159 13.42 -12.25 -13.43
CA LEU A 159 13.54 -10.88 -12.94
C LEU A 159 13.03 -9.87 -13.98
N PRO A 160 12.63 -8.65 -13.55
CA PRO A 160 12.26 -7.59 -14.47
C PRO A 160 13.29 -7.37 -15.58
N VAL A 161 12.81 -7.03 -16.77
CA VAL A 161 13.67 -6.84 -17.94
C VAL A 161 14.72 -5.73 -17.74
N ASP A 162 14.39 -4.73 -16.93
CA ASP A 162 15.22 -3.56 -16.58
C ASP A 162 16.06 -3.75 -15.31
N ALA A 163 15.92 -4.88 -14.59
CA ALA A 163 16.72 -5.15 -13.40
C ALA A 163 18.21 -5.36 -13.76
N ASP A 164 19.11 -4.67 -13.05
CA ASP A 164 20.55 -4.93 -13.15
C ASP A 164 20.87 -6.24 -12.43
N VAL A 165 21.28 -7.24 -13.18
CA VAL A 165 21.63 -8.57 -12.66
C VAL A 165 23.12 -8.77 -12.44
N THR A 166 23.95 -7.74 -12.68
CA THR A 166 25.41 -7.84 -12.59
C THR A 166 25.94 -7.79 -11.15
N LYS A 167 25.08 -7.41 -10.18
CA LYS A 167 25.47 -7.19 -8.78
C LYS A 167 24.41 -7.64 -7.79
N LEU A 168 23.84 -8.84 -7.99
CA LEU A 168 22.78 -9.32 -7.12
C LEU A 168 23.31 -10.17 -5.98
N VAL A 169 22.63 -10.03 -4.84
CA VAL A 169 22.82 -10.82 -3.63
C VAL A 169 21.67 -11.81 -3.51
N ALA A 170 21.97 -13.09 -3.48
CA ALA A 170 20.96 -14.12 -3.30
C ALA A 170 20.72 -14.41 -1.80
N ARG A 171 19.46 -14.65 -1.47
CA ARG A 171 19.05 -15.24 -0.18
C ARG A 171 18.69 -16.69 -0.43
N TYR A 172 19.26 -17.57 0.38
CA TYR A 172 18.95 -18.98 0.31
C TYR A 172 18.92 -19.62 1.70
N THR A 173 18.24 -20.75 1.78
CA THR A 173 18.36 -21.70 2.88
C THR A 173 18.80 -23.05 2.32
N LYS A 174 19.55 -23.80 3.09
CA LYS A 174 20.09 -25.09 2.71
C LYS A 174 20.05 -26.07 3.86
N SER A 175 20.22 -27.33 3.56
CA SER A 175 20.29 -28.40 4.55
C SER A 175 21.39 -28.17 5.57
N ASN A 176 21.14 -28.55 6.83
CA ASN A 176 22.15 -28.55 7.87
C ASN A 176 23.31 -29.51 7.51
N GLY A 177 24.53 -29.17 7.94
CA GLY A 177 25.70 -29.97 7.64
C GLY A 177 26.26 -29.79 6.20
N THR A 178 25.75 -28.81 5.45
CA THR A 178 26.25 -28.49 4.12
C THR A 178 26.88 -27.09 4.06
N ILE A 179 27.76 -26.87 3.09
CA ILE A 179 28.33 -25.55 2.74
C ILE A 179 28.03 -25.30 1.27
N LEU A 180 27.54 -24.10 0.93
CA LEU A 180 27.37 -23.68 -0.45
C LEU A 180 28.59 -22.88 -0.89
N LYS A 181 29.15 -23.22 -2.04
CA LYS A 181 30.37 -22.60 -2.58
C LYS A 181 30.16 -22.07 -4.00
N TYR A 182 30.91 -21.04 -4.34
CA TYR A 182 31.06 -20.53 -5.69
C TYR A 182 32.56 -20.47 -6.03
N ASN A 183 32.98 -21.18 -7.08
CA ASN A 183 34.37 -21.27 -7.48
C ASN A 183 35.31 -21.63 -6.31
N GLY A 184 34.89 -22.57 -5.46
CA GLY A 184 35.68 -23.07 -4.32
C GLY A 184 35.67 -22.16 -3.08
N THR A 185 35.03 -20.98 -3.13
CA THR A 185 34.88 -20.04 -2.01
C THR A 185 33.46 -20.13 -1.44
N ASP A 186 33.31 -19.96 -0.13
CA ASP A 186 32.01 -19.99 0.51
C ASP A 186 31.09 -18.93 -0.09
N PHE A 187 29.90 -19.37 -0.52
CA PHE A 187 28.83 -18.52 -1.01
C PHE A 187 27.87 -18.23 0.15
N VAL A 188 27.92 -17.00 0.67
CA VAL A 188 27.19 -16.60 1.88
C VAL A 188 25.88 -15.93 1.51
N SER A 189 24.76 -16.47 2.06
CA SER A 189 23.41 -15.94 1.85
C SER A 189 23.32 -14.49 2.35
N LYS A 190 22.73 -13.61 1.55
CA LYS A 190 22.57 -12.17 1.81
C LYS A 190 23.87 -11.33 1.79
N GLU A 191 25.00 -11.90 1.41
CA GLU A 191 26.27 -11.21 1.45
C GLU A 191 27.06 -11.31 0.13
N THR A 192 27.09 -12.52 -0.48
CA THR A 192 27.90 -12.72 -1.69
C THR A 192 27.22 -12.08 -2.90
N VAL A 193 27.90 -11.11 -3.48
CA VAL A 193 27.48 -10.44 -4.72
C VAL A 193 27.98 -11.22 -5.93
N LEU A 194 27.10 -11.58 -6.86
CA LEU A 194 27.45 -12.22 -8.13
C LEU A 194 26.81 -11.52 -9.33
N ASP A 195 27.44 -11.71 -10.48
CA ASP A 195 26.89 -11.39 -11.80
C ASP A 195 26.11 -12.60 -12.32
N TYR A 196 24.80 -12.42 -12.53
CA TYR A 196 23.89 -13.43 -13.05
C TYR A 196 23.50 -13.20 -14.52
N THR A 197 24.30 -12.42 -15.26
CA THR A 197 24.12 -12.26 -16.72
C THR A 197 24.19 -13.61 -17.43
N LEU A 198 25.00 -14.53 -16.92
CA LEU A 198 25.10 -15.92 -17.36
C LEU A 198 24.73 -16.88 -16.22
N PRO A 199 24.32 -18.12 -16.53
CA PRO A 199 24.04 -19.11 -15.49
C PRO A 199 25.25 -19.32 -14.58
N GLN A 200 25.00 -19.40 -13.26
CA GLN A 200 26.02 -19.59 -12.24
C GLN A 200 25.93 -21.00 -11.66
N SER A 201 27.07 -21.67 -11.49
CA SER A 201 27.16 -22.99 -10.86
C SER A 201 27.56 -22.84 -9.41
N LEU A 202 26.70 -23.29 -8.50
CA LEU A 202 26.91 -23.31 -7.06
C LEU A 202 27.12 -24.75 -6.60
N GLU A 203 28.22 -25.01 -5.89
CA GLU A 203 28.57 -26.31 -5.34
C GLU A 203 28.03 -26.43 -3.90
N LEU A 204 27.10 -27.34 -3.66
CA LEU A 204 26.64 -27.70 -2.32
C LEU A 204 27.43 -28.88 -1.81
N GLN A 205 28.30 -28.67 -0.83
CA GLN A 205 29.16 -29.70 -0.25
C GLN A 205 28.62 -30.15 1.10
N ASP A 206 28.46 -31.44 1.29
CA ASP A 206 28.22 -32.03 2.60
C ASP A 206 29.55 -32.04 3.41
N VAL A 207 29.53 -31.45 4.60
CA VAL A 207 30.72 -31.26 5.43
C VAL A 207 31.25 -32.60 5.99
N GLN A 208 30.37 -33.56 6.24
CA GLN A 208 30.71 -34.81 6.88
C GLN A 208 31.24 -35.83 5.87
N SER A 209 30.59 -35.94 4.71
CA SER A 209 30.98 -36.91 3.67
C SER A 209 31.98 -36.36 2.66
N GLY A 210 32.08 -35.02 2.56
CA GLY A 210 32.86 -34.35 1.51
C GLY A 210 32.27 -34.46 0.11
N THR A 211 31.11 -35.10 -0.05
CA THR A 211 30.41 -35.18 -1.33
C THR A 211 29.81 -33.83 -1.72
N SER A 212 29.77 -33.53 -3.01
CA SER A 212 29.22 -32.29 -3.51
C SER A 212 28.29 -32.50 -4.70
N GLU A 213 27.31 -31.58 -4.84
CA GLU A 213 26.42 -31.45 -5.99
C GLU A 213 26.46 -30.04 -6.53
N ASN A 214 26.36 -29.89 -7.85
CA ASN A 214 26.35 -28.60 -8.51
C ASN A 214 24.94 -28.20 -8.87
N PHE A 215 24.49 -27.06 -8.33
CA PHE A 215 23.22 -26.42 -8.67
C PHE A 215 23.47 -25.31 -9.70
N VAL A 216 22.64 -25.26 -10.72
CA VAL A 216 22.76 -24.22 -11.76
C VAL A 216 21.68 -23.16 -11.52
N VAL A 217 22.10 -21.95 -11.21
CA VAL A 217 21.23 -20.78 -11.08
C VAL A 217 21.12 -20.09 -12.43
N THR A 218 19.92 -20.02 -12.95
CA THR A 218 19.60 -19.32 -14.21
C THR A 218 18.63 -18.18 -13.91
N VAL A 219 19.02 -16.96 -14.30
CA VAL A 219 18.15 -15.79 -14.23
C VAL A 219 17.53 -15.54 -15.59
N GLY A 220 16.21 -15.71 -15.66
CA GLY A 220 15.40 -15.33 -16.82
C GLY A 220 14.95 -13.87 -16.76
N ARG A 221 14.23 -13.45 -17.79
CA ARG A 221 13.66 -12.10 -17.87
C ARG A 221 12.14 -12.16 -17.98
N LEU A 222 11.47 -11.44 -17.12
CA LEU A 222 10.03 -11.22 -17.19
C LEU A 222 9.71 -10.34 -18.40
N THR A 223 8.48 -10.37 -18.86
CA THR A 223 8.00 -9.45 -19.91
C THR A 223 8.02 -8.02 -19.41
N ALA A 224 8.14 -7.05 -20.33
CA ALA A 224 8.09 -5.64 -19.95
C ALA A 224 6.72 -5.29 -19.32
N PRO A 225 6.70 -4.40 -18.32
CA PRO A 225 5.45 -3.94 -17.72
C PRO A 225 4.62 -3.16 -18.76
N VAL A 226 3.29 -3.26 -18.61
CA VAL A 226 2.33 -2.55 -19.46
C VAL A 226 1.23 -1.94 -18.59
N TRP A 227 0.62 -0.86 -19.09
CA TRP A 227 -0.59 -0.32 -18.48
C TRP A 227 -1.78 -1.22 -18.75
N SER A 228 -2.49 -1.60 -17.70
CA SER A 228 -3.71 -2.40 -17.78
C SER A 228 -4.77 -1.88 -16.82
N THR A 229 -6.04 -2.11 -17.15
CA THR A 229 -7.15 -1.78 -16.25
C THR A 229 -7.28 -2.85 -15.17
N VAL A 230 -7.40 -2.41 -13.92
CA VAL A 230 -7.73 -3.28 -12.80
C VAL A 230 -9.24 -3.37 -12.68
N GLN A 231 -9.78 -4.58 -12.66
CA GLN A 231 -11.21 -4.79 -12.50
C GLN A 231 -11.62 -4.40 -11.06
N LEU A 232 -12.31 -3.29 -10.93
CA LEU A 232 -12.94 -2.87 -9.68
C LEU A 232 -14.29 -3.60 -9.50
N PRO A 233 -14.77 -3.77 -8.26
CA PRO A 233 -16.04 -4.46 -7.99
C PRO A 233 -17.23 -3.67 -8.53
N ASP A 234 -18.24 -4.38 -9.00
CA ASP A 234 -19.43 -3.80 -9.64
C ASP A 234 -20.19 -2.82 -8.72
N PHE A 235 -20.17 -3.07 -7.41
CA PHE A 235 -20.87 -2.17 -6.46
C PHE A 235 -20.29 -0.74 -6.44
N LEU A 236 -19.05 -0.53 -6.85
CA LEU A 236 -18.49 0.82 -7.03
C LEU A 236 -19.09 1.57 -8.21
N ASN A 237 -19.70 0.88 -9.14
CA ASN A 237 -20.21 1.43 -10.40
C ASN A 237 -21.74 1.38 -10.52
N ILE A 238 -22.44 1.01 -9.44
CA ILE A 238 -23.91 1.01 -9.38
C ILE A 238 -24.48 2.42 -9.47
N ASN A 239 -23.79 3.39 -8.82
CA ASN A 239 -24.16 4.81 -8.85
C ASN A 239 -23.10 5.60 -9.65
N ASN A 240 -23.47 6.77 -10.13
CA ASN A 240 -22.53 7.68 -10.76
C ASN A 240 -21.44 8.11 -9.77
N VAL A 241 -20.20 7.81 -10.08
CA VAL A 241 -19.03 8.27 -9.31
C VAL A 241 -18.72 9.71 -9.69
N ALA A 242 -18.68 10.59 -8.70
CA ALA A 242 -18.29 11.99 -8.89
C ALA A 242 -16.79 12.21 -8.68
N GLU A 243 -16.22 11.52 -7.70
CA GLU A 243 -14.79 11.58 -7.38
C GLU A 243 -14.30 10.20 -6.94
N ALA A 244 -13.04 9.90 -7.28
CA ALA A 244 -12.33 8.72 -6.81
C ALA A 244 -10.97 9.12 -6.28
N GLY A 245 -10.53 8.48 -5.20
CA GLY A 245 -9.22 8.66 -4.59
C GLY A 245 -8.49 7.32 -4.47
N LEU A 246 -7.19 7.39 -4.32
CA LEU A 246 -6.30 6.25 -4.19
C LEU A 246 -5.24 6.56 -3.14
N GLU A 247 -5.05 5.65 -2.20
CA GLU A 247 -3.89 5.63 -1.30
C GLU A 247 -3.41 4.20 -1.15
N ILE A 248 -2.10 4.02 -0.97
CA ILE A 248 -1.50 2.70 -0.74
C ILE A 248 -1.22 2.56 0.75
N ASN A 249 -1.76 1.53 1.36
CA ASN A 249 -1.55 1.26 2.77
C ASN A 249 -0.07 0.93 3.04
N PRO A 250 0.60 1.60 3.98
CA PRO A 250 2.04 1.44 4.21
C PRO A 250 2.42 0.07 4.80
N VAL A 251 1.47 -0.67 5.35
CA VAL A 251 1.70 -1.96 6.02
C VAL A 251 1.40 -3.12 5.10
N ASN A 252 0.14 -3.27 4.64
CA ASN A 252 -0.25 -4.36 3.74
C ASN A 252 0.06 -4.09 2.27
N ARG A 253 0.49 -2.86 1.92
CA ARG A 253 0.92 -2.42 0.58
C ARG A 253 -0.15 -2.52 -0.50
N GLN A 254 -1.40 -2.71 -0.10
CA GLN A 254 -2.52 -2.82 -1.02
C GLN A 254 -3.09 -1.44 -1.38
N PRO A 255 -3.63 -1.28 -2.60
CA PRO A 255 -4.34 -0.07 -2.98
C PRO A 255 -5.70 -0.01 -2.28
N TYR A 256 -6.00 1.16 -1.73
CA TYR A 256 -7.30 1.52 -1.18
C TYR A 256 -7.94 2.58 -2.07
N VAL A 257 -9.12 2.28 -2.56
CA VAL A 257 -9.89 3.16 -3.43
C VAL A 257 -11.05 3.76 -2.64
N SER A 258 -11.11 5.09 -2.60
CA SER A 258 -12.26 5.82 -2.07
C SER A 258 -13.12 6.35 -3.21
N VAL A 259 -14.44 6.33 -3.05
CA VAL A 259 -15.35 6.90 -4.02
C VAL A 259 -16.39 7.79 -3.35
N GLN A 260 -16.70 8.88 -4.04
CA GLN A 260 -17.81 9.76 -3.77
C GLN A 260 -18.85 9.59 -4.89
N PHE A 261 -20.08 9.35 -4.53
CA PHE A 261 -21.15 9.20 -5.51
C PHE A 261 -21.92 10.50 -5.73
N SER A 262 -22.44 10.68 -6.94
CA SER A 262 -23.50 11.64 -7.23
C SER A 262 -24.83 10.89 -7.29
N GLY A 263 -25.82 11.36 -6.58
CA GLY A 263 -27.15 10.72 -6.52
C GLY A 263 -28.24 11.71 -6.16
N SER A 264 -29.48 11.27 -6.28
CA SER A 264 -30.67 12.10 -5.99
C SER A 264 -31.01 12.18 -4.50
N THR A 265 -30.50 11.24 -3.68
CA THR A 265 -30.74 11.18 -2.23
C THR A 265 -29.42 11.17 -1.47
N ASP A 266 -29.45 11.56 -0.20
CA ASP A 266 -28.27 11.57 0.65
C ASP A 266 -27.72 10.15 0.89
N ASP A 267 -28.56 9.13 0.96
CA ASP A 267 -28.13 7.74 1.09
C ASP A 267 -27.36 7.22 -0.11
N LEU A 268 -27.70 7.70 -1.32
CA LEU A 268 -26.97 7.36 -2.55
C LEU A 268 -25.64 8.13 -2.70
N ARG A 269 -25.32 9.01 -1.77
CA ARG A 269 -24.13 9.89 -1.80
C ARG A 269 -23.20 9.66 -0.63
N LYS A 270 -23.35 8.55 0.09
CA LYS A 270 -22.43 8.15 1.16
C LYS A 270 -21.07 7.75 0.56
N GLY A 271 -20.01 8.12 1.25
CA GLY A 271 -18.65 7.72 0.86
C GLY A 271 -18.41 6.23 1.06
N LEU A 272 -17.62 5.63 0.18
CA LEU A 272 -17.27 4.21 0.25
C LEU A 272 -15.77 4.04 0.05
N ILE A 273 -15.17 3.08 0.78
CA ILE A 273 -13.76 2.71 0.65
C ILE A 273 -13.67 1.21 0.44
N THR A 274 -12.89 0.81 -0.55
CA THR A 274 -12.60 -0.58 -0.85
C THR A 274 -11.10 -0.80 -0.98
N THR A 275 -10.66 -2.03 -0.68
CA THR A 275 -9.27 -2.46 -0.83
C THR A 275 -9.21 -3.86 -1.42
N TRP A 276 -8.09 -4.16 -2.07
CA TRP A 276 -7.80 -5.51 -2.52
C TRP A 276 -7.30 -6.36 -1.36
N ASN A 277 -7.95 -7.50 -1.13
CA ASN A 277 -7.46 -8.52 -0.21
C ASN A 277 -6.65 -9.55 -1.02
N ALA A 278 -5.34 -9.59 -0.78
CA ALA A 278 -4.42 -10.48 -1.51
C ALA A 278 -4.64 -11.96 -1.19
N ASP A 279 -5.12 -12.29 0.00
CA ASP A 279 -5.36 -13.67 0.45
C ASP A 279 -6.61 -14.26 -0.21
N THR A 280 -7.72 -13.50 -0.18
CA THR A 280 -8.98 -13.92 -0.79
C THR A 280 -9.05 -13.64 -2.29
N LYS A 281 -8.12 -12.82 -2.82
CA LYS A 281 -8.11 -12.30 -4.20
C LYS A 281 -9.43 -11.61 -4.58
N GLN A 282 -9.95 -10.83 -3.66
CA GLN A 282 -11.20 -10.10 -3.82
C GLN A 282 -11.09 -8.67 -3.32
N TRP A 283 -11.96 -7.80 -3.86
CA TRP A 283 -12.14 -6.47 -3.33
C TRP A 283 -13.09 -6.52 -2.13
N GLU A 284 -12.70 -5.89 -1.05
CA GLU A 284 -13.47 -5.80 0.20
C GLU A 284 -13.76 -4.35 0.55
N THR A 285 -14.93 -4.07 1.13
CA THR A 285 -15.30 -2.75 1.60
C THR A 285 -15.07 -2.60 3.09
N LEU A 286 -14.58 -1.44 3.50
CA LEU A 286 -14.43 -1.09 4.89
C LEU A 286 -15.76 -0.56 5.45
N GLY A 287 -16.37 -1.33 6.36
CA GLY A 287 -17.63 -0.95 7.01
C GLY A 287 -18.88 -1.26 6.18
N GLY A 288 -18.76 -2.05 5.11
CA GLY A 288 -19.87 -2.54 4.29
C GLY A 288 -20.20 -1.69 3.07
N ASN A 289 -21.03 -2.26 2.17
CA ASN A 289 -21.31 -1.70 0.84
C ASN A 289 -22.31 -0.53 0.83
N THR A 290 -22.87 -0.15 1.98
CA THR A 290 -23.84 0.96 2.10
C THR A 290 -23.17 2.32 2.33
N GLY A 291 -21.83 2.33 2.39
CA GLY A 291 -21.04 3.52 2.69
C GLY A 291 -20.75 3.69 4.19
N PHE A 292 -19.64 4.36 4.49
CA PHE A 292 -19.13 4.53 5.86
C PHE A 292 -19.62 5.83 6.53
N THR A 293 -20.05 6.81 5.74
CA THR A 293 -20.50 8.10 6.28
C THR A 293 -21.94 8.04 6.76
N PRO A 294 -22.31 8.82 7.79
CA PRO A 294 -23.69 8.83 8.32
C PRO A 294 -24.73 9.22 7.27
N THR A 295 -24.42 10.26 6.48
CA THR A 295 -25.23 10.76 5.38
C THR A 295 -24.34 11.03 4.17
N ARG A 296 -24.82 11.86 3.26
CA ARG A 296 -24.03 12.38 2.14
C ARG A 296 -22.68 12.90 2.59
N ALA A 297 -21.65 12.55 1.84
CA ALA A 297 -20.29 13.06 1.97
C ALA A 297 -19.74 13.49 0.62
N ASP A 298 -18.98 14.58 0.62
CA ASP A 298 -18.23 15.06 -0.55
C ASP A 298 -16.75 15.28 -0.13
N LEU A 299 -15.85 15.42 -1.10
CA LEU A 299 -14.43 15.75 -0.87
C LEU A 299 -13.74 14.73 0.07
N ILE A 300 -13.88 13.46 -0.25
CA ILE A 300 -13.30 12.38 0.56
C ILE A 300 -11.80 12.36 0.38
N SER A 301 -11.06 12.45 1.48
CA SER A 301 -9.61 12.34 1.51
C SER A 301 -9.19 11.26 2.50
N LEU A 302 -8.43 10.28 2.02
CA LEU A 302 -7.93 9.12 2.76
C LEU A 302 -6.44 9.28 3.05
N ASP A 303 -6.01 8.86 4.20
CA ASP A 303 -4.59 8.64 4.56
C ASP A 303 -4.48 7.52 5.61
N PHE A 304 -3.26 7.09 5.91
CA PHE A 304 -2.99 6.00 6.84
C PHE A 304 -2.04 6.41 7.95
N SER A 305 -2.27 5.86 9.16
CA SER A 305 -1.24 5.84 10.19
C SER A 305 -0.07 4.93 9.78
N LYS A 306 1.04 5.01 10.51
CA LYS A 306 2.20 4.11 10.34
C LYS A 306 1.84 2.63 10.53
N GLN A 307 0.81 2.34 11.33
CA GLN A 307 0.28 1.01 11.58
C GLN A 307 -0.75 0.56 10.53
N GLY A 308 -0.98 1.38 9.50
CA GLY A 308 -1.91 1.07 8.43
C GLY A 308 -3.39 1.29 8.77
N VAL A 309 -3.68 2.01 9.85
CA VAL A 309 -5.07 2.38 10.21
C VAL A 309 -5.58 3.46 9.24
N PRO A 310 -6.69 3.23 8.53
CA PRO A 310 -7.27 4.23 7.64
C PRO A 310 -7.87 5.41 8.42
N TYR A 311 -7.55 6.63 7.99
CA TYR A 311 -8.17 7.88 8.41
C TYR A 311 -8.80 8.55 7.21
N VAL A 312 -10.03 9.07 7.38
CA VAL A 312 -10.78 9.69 6.28
C VAL A 312 -11.38 11.00 6.74
N ALA A 313 -10.99 12.08 6.07
CA ALA A 313 -11.71 13.36 6.19
C ALA A 313 -12.72 13.49 5.04
N PHE A 314 -13.87 14.06 5.33
CA PHE A 314 -14.90 14.31 4.34
C PHE A 314 -15.73 15.54 4.71
N ARG A 315 -16.29 16.18 3.70
CA ARG A 315 -17.27 17.24 3.91
C ARG A 315 -18.60 16.60 4.29
N ASP A 316 -19.04 16.86 5.51
CA ASP A 316 -20.17 16.23 6.17
C ASP A 316 -21.44 17.10 6.07
N TYR A 317 -22.55 16.48 5.68
CA TYR A 317 -23.83 17.13 5.53
C TYR A 317 -24.85 16.72 6.60
N THR A 318 -24.45 16.05 7.66
CA THR A 318 -25.37 15.53 8.71
C THR A 318 -26.26 16.62 9.32
N ALA A 319 -25.73 17.83 9.51
CA ALA A 319 -26.54 18.96 10.00
C ALA A 319 -27.31 19.73 8.90
N GLY A 320 -27.46 19.11 7.72
CA GLY A 320 -28.18 19.65 6.58
C GLY A 320 -27.30 20.20 5.48
N THR A 321 -27.90 20.47 4.31
CA THR A 321 -27.21 20.85 3.08
C THR A 321 -26.36 22.12 3.17
N ASN A 322 -26.60 22.94 4.17
CA ASN A 322 -25.86 24.18 4.40
C ASN A 322 -24.72 24.05 5.41
N ALA A 323 -24.57 22.90 6.09
CA ALA A 323 -23.53 22.72 7.09
C ALA A 323 -22.12 22.71 6.43
N GLN A 324 -21.81 21.73 5.61
CA GLN A 324 -20.58 21.65 4.79
C GLN A 324 -19.26 21.76 5.58
N TYR A 325 -19.24 21.30 6.83
CA TYR A 325 -18.06 21.24 7.67
C TYR A 325 -17.33 19.91 7.46
N ALA A 326 -16.04 19.85 7.78
CA ALA A 326 -15.30 18.61 7.74
C ALA A 326 -15.54 17.75 8.98
N SER A 327 -15.65 16.45 8.76
CA SER A 327 -15.55 15.40 9.78
C SER A 327 -14.39 14.51 9.46
N LEU A 328 -13.71 13.99 10.51
CA LEU A 328 -12.65 13.01 10.41
C LEU A 328 -13.11 11.72 11.09
N MET A 329 -12.92 10.60 10.42
CA MET A 329 -13.14 9.25 10.95
C MET A 329 -11.92 8.38 10.79
N LYS A 330 -11.78 7.36 11.64
CA LYS A 330 -10.82 6.27 11.48
C LYS A 330 -11.52 4.91 11.48
N TYR A 331 -10.91 3.93 10.79
CA TYR A 331 -11.38 2.55 10.77
C TYR A 331 -10.49 1.67 11.62
N GLU A 332 -11.00 1.18 12.72
CA GLU A 332 -10.25 0.35 13.66
C GLU A 332 -11.21 -0.65 14.31
N ASN A 333 -10.74 -1.85 14.61
CA ASN A 333 -11.56 -2.92 15.19
C ASN A 333 -12.84 -3.22 14.39
N ASN A 334 -12.73 -3.21 13.06
CA ASN A 334 -13.84 -3.42 12.11
C ASN A 334 -14.99 -2.39 12.22
N ALA A 335 -14.72 -1.20 12.74
CA ALA A 335 -15.71 -0.14 12.88
C ALA A 335 -15.14 1.24 12.55
N TRP A 336 -16.00 2.10 11.97
CA TRP A 336 -15.71 3.51 11.80
C TRP A 336 -16.06 4.29 13.07
N SER A 337 -15.17 5.17 13.48
CA SER A 337 -15.39 6.08 14.61
C SER A 337 -14.89 7.49 14.29
N PHE A 338 -15.56 8.51 14.83
CA PHE A 338 -15.11 9.89 14.68
C PHE A 338 -13.80 10.15 15.45
N VAL A 339 -12.94 10.96 14.85
CA VAL A 339 -11.75 11.51 15.48
C VAL A 339 -12.04 12.99 15.78
N GLY A 340 -12.19 13.32 17.04
CA GLY A 340 -12.71 14.61 17.47
C GLY A 340 -14.22 14.74 17.26
N ASN A 341 -14.68 15.97 17.16
CA ASN A 341 -16.10 16.25 16.99
C ASN A 341 -16.53 16.07 15.53
N GLN A 342 -17.70 15.48 15.32
CA GLN A 342 -18.36 15.51 14.03
C GLN A 342 -18.57 16.95 13.58
N GLN A 343 -18.30 17.25 12.29
CA GLN A 343 -18.33 18.61 11.74
C GLN A 343 -17.46 19.61 12.51
N GLY A 344 -16.27 19.13 12.95
CA GLY A 344 -15.38 19.84 13.85
C GLY A 344 -14.45 20.87 13.20
N SER A 345 -14.48 21.04 11.85
CA SER A 345 -13.62 22.03 11.19
C SER A 345 -14.00 23.46 11.57
N PHE A 346 -13.02 24.36 11.56
CA PHE A 346 -13.17 25.78 11.88
C PHE A 346 -14.23 26.49 11.02
N ASN A 347 -14.35 26.12 9.72
CA ASN A 347 -15.26 26.74 8.78
C ASN A 347 -15.82 25.72 7.78
N ARG A 348 -16.75 26.14 6.92
CA ARG A 348 -17.19 25.36 5.77
C ARG A 348 -16.04 25.10 4.83
N VAL A 349 -15.91 23.84 4.41
CA VAL A 349 -14.76 23.37 3.65
C VAL A 349 -15.06 23.22 2.17
N ASN A 350 -14.04 23.53 1.35
CA ASN A 350 -13.95 23.18 -0.05
C ASN A 350 -12.53 22.72 -0.34
N TYR A 351 -12.31 21.84 -1.31
CA TYR A 351 -10.99 21.27 -1.59
C TYR A 351 -10.31 20.68 -0.34
N LEU A 352 -11.08 19.89 0.41
CA LEU A 352 -10.61 19.24 1.63
C LEU A 352 -9.56 18.18 1.31
N THR A 353 -8.46 18.21 2.06
CA THR A 353 -7.40 17.21 2.01
C THR A 353 -6.96 16.82 3.41
N LEU A 354 -6.61 15.56 3.60
CA LEU A 354 -6.11 14.97 4.85
C LEU A 354 -4.74 14.35 4.61
N LYS A 355 -3.79 14.59 5.50
CA LYS A 355 -2.57 13.80 5.64
C LYS A 355 -2.19 13.68 7.12
N LEU A 356 -1.58 12.55 7.48
CA LEU A 356 -1.03 12.32 8.81
C LEU A 356 0.48 12.61 8.78
N ASP A 357 0.97 13.34 9.77
CA ASP A 357 2.40 13.59 9.90
C ASP A 357 3.18 12.34 10.35
N GLU A 358 4.47 12.49 10.59
CA GLU A 358 5.36 11.43 11.07
C GLU A 358 5.04 10.91 12.49
N ASN A 359 4.15 11.56 13.22
CA ASN A 359 3.69 11.17 14.55
C ASN A 359 2.23 10.67 14.54
N ASP A 360 1.68 10.41 13.35
CA ASP A 360 0.27 10.04 13.12
C ASP A 360 -0.72 11.12 13.58
N ILE A 361 -0.28 12.39 13.65
CA ILE A 361 -1.15 13.52 13.90
C ILE A 361 -1.88 13.89 12.61
N PRO A 362 -3.22 13.88 12.58
CA PRO A 362 -3.95 14.24 11.38
C PRO A 362 -3.96 15.76 11.17
N TYR A 363 -3.63 16.15 9.95
CA TYR A 363 -3.73 17.50 9.42
C TYR A 363 -4.78 17.54 8.33
N GLN A 364 -5.73 18.46 8.42
CA GLN A 364 -6.66 18.72 7.32
C GLN A 364 -6.47 20.13 6.78
N GLY A 365 -6.35 20.20 5.44
CA GLY A 365 -6.21 21.46 4.71
C GLY A 365 -7.43 21.70 3.84
N TYR A 366 -7.90 22.93 3.74
CA TYR A 366 -9.05 23.27 2.92
C TYR A 366 -9.10 24.77 2.55
N VAL A 367 -9.94 25.06 1.57
CA VAL A 367 -10.36 26.41 1.26
C VAL A 367 -11.67 26.68 1.99
N PHE A 368 -11.69 27.61 2.92
CA PHE A 368 -12.95 28.03 3.53
C PHE A 368 -13.71 29.00 2.63
N THR A 369 -15.02 28.83 2.54
CA THR A 369 -15.84 29.50 1.53
C THR A 369 -16.72 30.62 2.13
N ARG A 370 -16.78 30.69 3.45
CA ARG A 370 -17.62 31.67 4.16
C ARG A 370 -16.75 32.62 4.97
N ALA A 371 -17.00 33.91 4.80
CA ALA A 371 -16.40 34.89 5.68
C ALA A 371 -16.85 34.64 7.14
N SER A 372 -15.88 34.61 8.05
CA SER A 372 -16.11 34.52 9.50
C SER A 372 -15.00 35.28 10.23
N SER A 373 -15.34 35.91 11.35
CA SER A 373 -14.34 36.61 12.16
C SER A 373 -13.26 35.60 12.64
N PRO A 374 -11.96 35.92 12.57
CA PRO A 374 -11.36 37.18 12.10
C PRO A 374 -11.12 37.26 10.57
N TYR A 375 -11.63 36.33 9.79
CA TYR A 375 -11.39 36.23 8.34
C TYR A 375 -12.59 36.75 7.55
N PRO A 376 -12.55 37.98 7.03
CA PRO A 376 -13.68 38.59 6.33
C PRO A 376 -13.95 38.01 4.95
N ASN A 377 -13.01 37.24 4.41
CA ASN A 377 -13.07 36.73 3.05
C ASN A 377 -12.73 35.23 3.00
N ARG A 378 -12.92 34.63 1.86
CA ARG A 378 -12.47 33.29 1.50
C ARG A 378 -10.94 33.16 1.63
N GLY A 379 -10.45 32.02 2.12
CA GLY A 379 -9.02 31.75 2.28
C GLY A 379 -8.69 30.28 2.40
N THR A 380 -7.41 29.97 2.54
CA THR A 380 -6.92 28.61 2.80
C THR A 380 -6.59 28.45 4.28
N TYR A 381 -6.89 27.28 4.82
CA TYR A 381 -6.69 26.97 6.22
C TYR A 381 -6.12 25.56 6.38
N VAL A 382 -5.24 25.38 7.34
CA VAL A 382 -4.78 24.06 7.80
C VAL A 382 -4.97 23.98 9.30
N GLU A 383 -5.52 22.86 9.74
CA GLU A 383 -5.64 22.55 11.17
C GLU A 383 -5.18 21.12 11.46
N SER A 384 -4.69 20.90 12.65
CA SER A 384 -4.27 19.59 13.17
C SER A 384 -5.02 19.24 14.43
N PHE A 385 -5.20 17.94 14.67
CA PHE A 385 -5.87 17.41 15.85
C PHE A 385 -4.84 16.81 16.82
N ASN A 386 -4.76 17.37 18.03
CA ASN A 386 -3.78 16.97 19.04
C ASN A 386 -4.24 15.82 19.96
N GLY A 387 -5.34 15.13 19.59
CA GLY A 387 -5.97 14.11 20.41
C GLY A 387 -7.17 14.61 21.21
N SER A 388 -7.35 15.92 21.36
CA SER A 388 -8.49 16.51 22.10
C SER A 388 -9.14 17.68 21.36
N THR A 389 -8.36 18.54 20.73
CA THR A 389 -8.83 19.75 20.06
C THR A 389 -8.18 19.95 18.71
N TRP A 390 -8.91 20.59 17.80
CA TRP A 390 -8.38 21.10 16.55
C TRP A 390 -7.75 22.47 16.78
N SER A 391 -6.58 22.70 16.21
CA SER A 391 -5.90 23.99 16.16
C SER A 391 -5.31 24.23 14.77
N GLY A 392 -5.38 25.46 14.28
CA GLY A 392 -4.97 25.73 12.91
C GLY A 392 -4.58 27.16 12.63
N GLN A 393 -4.19 27.40 11.38
CA GLN A 393 -3.76 28.70 10.89
C GLN A 393 -4.19 28.93 9.45
N THR A 394 -4.33 30.21 9.08
CA THR A 394 -4.50 30.59 7.68
C THR A 394 -3.16 30.70 6.99
N PHE A 395 -3.18 30.37 5.70
CA PHE A 395 -2.05 30.56 4.80
C PHE A 395 -2.23 31.81 3.97
N ALA A 396 -1.09 32.44 3.65
CA ALA A 396 -1.00 33.62 2.82
C ALA A 396 -2.16 34.58 3.09
N GLN A 397 -1.99 35.53 3.85
CA GLN A 397 -2.89 36.58 4.33
C GLN A 397 -3.94 37.09 3.34
N SER A 398 -4.06 36.48 2.21
CA SER A 398 -5.00 36.89 1.22
C SER A 398 -6.25 36.06 1.37
N SER A 399 -7.23 36.75 1.64
CA SER A 399 -8.64 36.61 1.27
C SER A 399 -8.95 35.82 -0.02
N THR A 400 -7.99 35.27 -0.72
CA THR A 400 -8.08 34.86 -2.12
C THR A 400 -7.58 33.47 -2.39
N GLY A 401 -7.45 32.60 -1.39
CA GLY A 401 -7.18 31.18 -1.61
C GLY A 401 -8.17 30.59 -2.60
N TRP A 402 -7.64 30.09 -3.73
CA TRP A 402 -8.46 29.57 -4.81
C TRP A 402 -8.57 28.05 -4.76
N TYR A 403 -7.44 27.39 -4.56
CA TYR A 403 -7.32 25.93 -4.50
C TYR A 403 -6.15 25.56 -3.59
N ALA A 404 -6.26 24.49 -2.87
CA ALA A 404 -5.16 23.96 -2.07
C ALA A 404 -5.24 22.45 -1.98
N LYS A 405 -4.07 21.80 -1.86
CA LYS A 405 -3.97 20.34 -1.73
C LYS A 405 -2.78 20.01 -0.83
N MET A 406 -2.91 19.02 0.03
CA MET A 406 -1.88 18.55 0.95
C MET A 406 -1.30 17.23 0.46
N PHE A 407 0.01 17.05 0.66
CA PHE A 407 0.76 15.88 0.27
C PHE A 407 1.66 15.43 1.40
N LYS A 408 1.99 14.15 1.42
CA LYS A 408 3.01 13.57 2.28
C LYS A 408 4.17 13.15 1.40
N GLY A 409 5.38 13.68 1.67
CA GLY A 409 6.57 13.36 0.90
C GLY A 409 7.20 12.03 1.29
N GLY A 410 8.06 11.52 0.42
CA GLY A 410 8.94 10.39 0.70
C GLY A 410 9.92 10.66 1.84
N ASP A 411 10.19 11.94 2.15
CA ASP A 411 10.94 12.41 3.33
C ASP A 411 10.10 12.42 4.62
N SER A 412 8.88 11.89 4.58
CA SER A 412 7.89 11.81 5.66
C SER A 412 7.33 13.16 6.13
N LYS A 413 7.66 14.27 5.46
CA LYS A 413 7.13 15.60 5.79
C LYS A 413 5.82 15.88 5.06
N LEU A 414 5.06 16.82 5.61
CA LEU A 414 3.84 17.31 4.97
C LEU A 414 4.14 18.55 4.12
N TYR A 415 3.50 18.58 2.96
CA TYR A 415 3.57 19.68 2.01
C TYR A 415 2.16 20.20 1.73
N TYR A 416 1.99 21.51 1.71
CA TYR A 416 0.73 22.15 1.38
C TYR A 416 0.93 23.09 0.20
N VAL A 417 0.24 22.79 -0.90
CA VAL A 417 0.31 23.60 -2.12
C VAL A 417 -0.91 24.50 -2.17
N VAL A 418 -0.67 25.79 -2.26
CA VAL A 418 -1.72 26.81 -2.29
C VAL A 418 -1.67 27.53 -3.63
N MET A 419 -2.79 27.54 -4.33
CA MET A 419 -3.01 28.39 -5.48
C MET A 419 -3.74 29.63 -5.00
N ASP A 420 -3.04 30.75 -4.87
CA ASP A 420 -3.64 31.99 -4.39
C ASP A 420 -3.73 33.07 -5.48
N LEU A 421 -4.54 34.08 -5.22
CA LEU A 421 -4.80 35.22 -6.10
C LEU A 421 -4.18 36.53 -5.57
N THR A 422 -3.24 36.45 -4.61
CA THR A 422 -2.68 37.63 -3.95
C THR A 422 -2.05 38.63 -4.91
N SER A 423 -1.47 38.12 -5.99
CA SER A 423 -0.83 38.94 -7.02
C SER A 423 -1.77 39.32 -8.17
N GLY A 424 -3.10 39.13 -7.96
CA GLY A 424 -4.14 39.38 -8.96
C GLY A 424 -4.53 38.13 -9.74
N THR A 425 -5.62 38.21 -10.52
CA THR A 425 -6.17 37.07 -11.27
C THR A 425 -5.26 36.54 -12.38
N ALA A 426 -4.25 37.32 -12.78
CA ALA A 426 -3.31 36.95 -13.85
C ALA A 426 -2.18 36.01 -13.38
N THR A 427 -2.03 35.78 -12.08
CA THR A 427 -0.87 35.04 -11.52
C THR A 427 -1.28 33.86 -10.65
N ARG A 428 -2.28 33.11 -11.06
CA ARG A 428 -2.68 31.86 -10.38
C ARG A 428 -1.59 30.81 -10.56
N LYS A 429 -0.50 30.92 -9.80
CA LYS A 429 0.56 29.93 -9.74
C LYS A 429 0.62 29.31 -8.36
N PRO A 430 1.06 28.04 -8.24
CA PRO A 430 1.17 27.39 -6.95
C PRO A 430 2.28 27.99 -6.09
N SER A 431 2.06 28.03 -4.78
CA SER A 431 3.08 28.26 -3.75
C SER A 431 3.13 27.02 -2.85
N VAL A 432 4.31 26.52 -2.57
CA VAL A 432 4.52 25.29 -1.82
C VAL A 432 5.00 25.62 -0.42
N TYR A 433 4.33 25.08 0.58
CA TYR A 433 4.74 25.16 1.99
C TYR A 433 5.06 23.76 2.51
N ARG A 434 6.06 23.66 3.38
CA ARG A 434 6.48 22.42 4.04
C ARG A 434 6.35 22.57 5.55
N LEU A 435 5.85 21.54 6.21
CA LEU A 435 5.77 21.47 7.67
C LEU A 435 7.12 21.02 8.24
N ASP A 436 7.78 21.88 8.99
CA ASP A 436 9.03 21.60 9.70
C ASP A 436 8.85 21.94 11.20
N ASN A 437 8.97 20.94 12.07
CA ASN A 437 8.82 21.12 13.52
C ASN A 437 7.54 21.87 13.95
N GLY A 438 6.41 21.55 13.31
CA GLY A 438 5.11 22.16 13.61
C GLY A 438 4.90 23.55 12.96
N VAL A 439 5.84 24.03 12.17
CA VAL A 439 5.78 25.33 11.49
C VAL A 439 5.76 25.11 9.97
N TRP A 440 4.81 25.76 9.29
CA TRP A 440 4.75 25.77 7.86
C TRP A 440 5.68 26.81 7.26
N ASN A 441 6.66 26.39 6.48
CA ASN A 441 7.65 27.22 5.83
C ASN A 441 7.46 27.22 4.31
N LEU A 442 7.56 28.41 3.70
CA LEU A 442 7.54 28.53 2.24
C LEU A 442 8.78 27.86 1.64
N VAL A 443 8.59 27.03 0.62
CA VAL A 443 9.67 26.38 -0.11
C VAL A 443 10.08 27.24 -1.31
N GLY A 444 11.19 27.92 -1.16
CA GLY A 444 11.70 28.83 -2.19
C GLY A 444 10.89 30.12 -2.30
N ASN A 445 10.22 30.32 -3.41
CA ASN A 445 9.44 31.52 -3.70
C ASN A 445 7.95 31.23 -3.91
N VAL A 446 7.12 32.24 -3.76
CA VAL A 446 5.70 32.19 -4.13
C VAL A 446 5.52 32.13 -5.65
N ASN A 447 4.35 31.66 -6.11
CA ASN A 447 3.98 31.67 -7.52
C ASN A 447 4.97 30.90 -8.41
N VAL A 448 5.26 29.65 -8.04
CA VAL A 448 6.19 28.76 -8.76
C VAL A 448 5.66 28.45 -10.16
N GLY A 449 6.47 28.67 -11.18
CA GLY A 449 6.16 28.31 -12.56
C GLY A 449 6.95 29.11 -13.60
N PRO A 450 7.00 28.65 -14.85
CA PRO A 450 7.70 29.35 -15.92
C PRO A 450 7.04 30.70 -16.25
N ALA A 451 7.83 31.60 -16.83
CA ALA A 451 7.38 32.96 -17.15
C ALA A 451 6.21 32.99 -18.15
N GLU A 452 6.20 32.05 -19.09
CA GLU A 452 5.14 31.96 -20.10
C GLU A 452 3.79 31.48 -19.55
N SER A 453 3.74 30.86 -18.36
CA SER A 453 2.48 30.47 -17.75
C SER A 453 1.88 31.63 -16.96
N ASN A 454 0.79 32.19 -17.45
CA ASN A 454 0.16 33.36 -16.82
C ASN A 454 -0.90 33.01 -15.78
N SER A 455 -1.49 31.82 -15.85
CA SER A 455 -2.57 31.45 -14.94
C SER A 455 -2.69 29.94 -14.88
N GLY A 456 -2.61 29.38 -13.67
CA GLY A 456 -2.90 27.98 -13.42
C GLY A 456 -4.40 27.71 -13.23
N GLY A 457 -4.81 26.48 -13.52
CA GLY A 457 -6.12 25.94 -13.17
C GLY A 457 -6.13 25.34 -11.75
N ILE A 458 -7.10 24.50 -11.49
CA ILE A 458 -7.19 23.71 -10.24
C ILE A 458 -6.59 22.31 -10.42
N ASN A 459 -5.61 22.18 -11.29
CA ASN A 459 -4.96 20.92 -11.64
C ASN A 459 -3.54 20.99 -11.11
N ILE A 460 -3.31 20.43 -9.92
CA ILE A 460 -2.02 20.38 -9.24
C ILE A 460 -1.84 18.99 -8.65
N ASP A 461 -0.64 18.46 -8.80
CA ASP A 461 -0.18 17.32 -8.02
C ASP A 461 1.29 17.47 -7.65
N LEU A 462 1.74 16.74 -6.63
CA LEU A 462 3.10 16.87 -6.10
C LEU A 462 3.55 15.54 -5.51
N ASP A 463 4.80 15.20 -5.78
CA ASP A 463 5.49 14.11 -5.09
C ASP A 463 6.90 14.53 -4.68
N VAL A 464 7.44 13.90 -3.65
CA VAL A 464 8.70 14.27 -3.02
C VAL A 464 9.53 13.02 -2.78
N THR A 465 10.80 13.08 -3.17
CA THR A 465 11.76 12.01 -2.89
C THR A 465 12.12 11.90 -1.41
N ALA A 466 12.74 10.79 -1.02
CA ALA A 466 13.20 10.59 0.37
C ALA A 466 14.27 11.60 0.80
N ASP A 467 15.03 12.18 -0.14
CA ASP A 467 16.03 13.23 0.11
C ASP A 467 15.45 14.65 0.00
N GLY A 468 14.13 14.79 -0.18
CA GLY A 468 13.41 16.06 -0.13
C GLY A 468 13.41 16.87 -1.42
N GLN A 469 13.72 16.26 -2.57
CA GLN A 469 13.50 16.88 -3.87
C GLN A 469 12.01 16.85 -4.23
N ILE A 470 11.46 17.96 -4.71
CA ILE A 470 10.03 18.09 -4.97
C ILE A 470 9.78 18.15 -6.46
N TYR A 471 8.87 17.34 -6.94
CA TYR A 471 8.33 17.40 -8.30
C TYR A 471 6.86 17.80 -8.22
N MET A 472 6.54 18.95 -8.79
CA MET A 472 5.20 19.52 -8.78
C MET A 472 4.70 19.68 -10.20
N VAL A 473 3.57 19.08 -10.52
CA VAL A 473 2.88 19.30 -11.79
C VAL A 473 1.73 20.27 -11.61
N TYR A 474 1.55 21.15 -12.58
CA TYR A 474 0.33 21.96 -12.70
C TYR A 474 0.00 22.26 -14.16
N GLN A 475 -1.25 22.56 -14.43
CA GLN A 475 -1.71 22.94 -15.75
C GLN A 475 -1.91 24.45 -15.84
N SER A 476 -1.29 25.07 -16.83
CA SER A 476 -1.52 26.45 -17.19
C SER A 476 -2.73 26.59 -18.12
N ASN A 477 -3.55 27.61 -17.90
CA ASN A 477 -4.73 27.91 -18.73
C ASN A 477 -4.46 28.99 -19.78
N SER A 478 -3.31 29.67 -19.74
CA SER A 478 -2.99 30.78 -20.63
C SER A 478 -1.48 30.87 -20.86
N PRO A 479 -1.00 31.21 -22.07
CA PRO A 479 -1.76 31.49 -23.32
C PRO A 479 -2.28 30.24 -24.02
N ALA A 480 -1.85 29.06 -23.63
CA ALA A 480 -2.30 27.77 -24.12
C ALA A 480 -2.34 26.79 -22.97
N TYR A 481 -3.17 25.77 -23.10
CA TYR A 481 -3.21 24.70 -22.12
C TYR A 481 -1.94 23.86 -22.21
N LYS A 482 -1.10 24.03 -21.19
CA LYS A 482 0.14 23.26 -21.04
C LYS A 482 0.26 22.70 -19.64
N THR A 483 0.71 21.46 -19.55
CA THR A 483 1.12 20.83 -18.31
C THR A 483 2.61 21.09 -18.11
N PHE A 484 2.97 21.71 -16.99
CA PHE A 484 4.34 21.97 -16.58
C PHE A 484 4.68 21.16 -15.35
N VAL A 485 5.91 20.64 -15.30
CA VAL A 485 6.49 20.10 -14.08
C VAL A 485 7.58 21.03 -13.59
N MET A 486 7.54 21.37 -12.32
CA MET A 486 8.54 22.16 -11.63
C MET A 486 9.28 21.27 -10.64
N HIS A 487 10.60 21.37 -10.62
CA HIS A 487 11.47 20.63 -9.73
C HIS A 487 12.17 21.54 -8.74
N TRP A 488 12.08 21.20 -7.45
CA TRP A 488 12.86 21.80 -6.38
C TRP A 488 14.03 20.89 -6.00
N ASN A 489 15.23 21.36 -6.19
CA ASN A 489 16.46 20.61 -5.95
C ASN A 489 17.08 20.83 -4.57
N GLY A 490 16.31 21.32 -3.61
CA GLY A 490 16.79 21.72 -2.28
C GLY A 490 17.17 23.20 -2.17
N SER A 491 17.31 23.94 -3.28
CA SER A 491 17.71 25.37 -3.28
C SER A 491 16.90 26.24 -4.23
N THR A 492 16.54 25.76 -5.40
CA THR A 492 15.84 26.54 -6.44
C THR A 492 14.79 25.72 -7.16
N TRP A 493 13.71 26.39 -7.57
CA TRP A 493 12.73 25.85 -8.48
C TRP A 493 13.19 26.01 -9.93
N LYS A 494 13.13 24.94 -10.70
CA LYS A 494 13.38 24.95 -12.15
C LYS A 494 12.28 24.18 -12.88
N GLN A 495 12.03 24.54 -14.12
CA GLN A 495 11.18 23.71 -14.98
C GLN A 495 11.88 22.38 -15.26
N PHE A 496 11.13 21.29 -15.21
CA PHE A 496 11.60 19.93 -15.42
C PHE A 496 11.01 19.35 -16.71
N GLY A 497 11.83 19.28 -17.73
CA GLY A 497 11.42 19.00 -19.09
C GLY A 497 10.62 20.13 -19.75
N ASP A 498 10.18 19.90 -20.96
CA ASP A 498 9.35 20.84 -21.70
C ASP A 498 7.89 20.79 -21.23
N GLY A 499 7.20 21.92 -21.35
CA GLY A 499 5.75 21.97 -21.13
C GLY A 499 4.99 21.15 -22.18
N ILE A 500 4.14 20.25 -21.73
CA ILE A 500 3.36 19.37 -22.60
C ILE A 500 2.08 20.10 -23.04
N SER A 501 1.94 20.33 -24.35
CA SER A 501 0.75 20.95 -24.93
C SER A 501 -0.41 19.94 -24.94
N GLN A 502 -1.60 20.41 -24.55
CA GLN A 502 -2.84 19.64 -24.58
C GLN A 502 -3.81 20.26 -25.59
N SER A 503 -4.61 19.44 -26.24
CA SER A 503 -5.47 19.86 -27.33
C SER A 503 -6.58 20.83 -26.92
N THR A 504 -7.10 20.70 -25.71
CA THR A 504 -7.96 21.70 -25.04
C THR A 504 -8.03 21.39 -23.56
N SER A 505 -8.24 22.38 -22.69
CA SER A 505 -8.89 22.14 -21.46
C SER A 505 -10.33 22.60 -21.58
N SER A 506 -11.24 21.77 -21.27
CA SER A 506 -12.52 22.30 -20.83
C SER A 506 -12.34 22.66 -19.34
N SER A 507 -12.94 23.76 -18.92
CA SER A 507 -13.12 24.11 -17.51
C SER A 507 -13.82 22.99 -16.70
N ALA A 508 -14.29 21.95 -17.37
CA ALA A 508 -14.89 20.76 -16.81
C ALA A 508 -13.86 19.69 -16.35
N ASN A 509 -12.64 19.72 -16.87
CA ASN A 509 -11.60 18.74 -16.51
C ASN A 509 -10.77 19.25 -15.34
N ARG A 510 -11.20 18.94 -14.13
CA ARG A 510 -10.52 19.27 -12.88
C ARG A 510 -9.68 18.10 -12.42
N ASP A 511 -8.49 18.40 -11.90
CA ASP A 511 -7.56 17.40 -11.36
C ASP A 511 -7.29 16.28 -12.39
N ASN A 512 -6.90 16.66 -13.62
CA ASN A 512 -6.57 15.75 -14.70
C ASN A 512 -5.07 15.66 -14.98
N VAL A 513 -4.26 15.95 -13.98
CA VAL A 513 -2.81 15.72 -13.96
C VAL A 513 -2.43 15.00 -12.68
N ALA A 514 -1.46 14.09 -12.76
CA ALA A 514 -0.89 13.45 -11.59
C ALA A 514 0.58 13.14 -11.84
N ILE A 515 1.39 13.22 -10.79
CA ILE A 515 2.82 12.95 -10.82
C ILE A 515 3.17 12.00 -9.68
N SER A 516 4.06 11.04 -9.93
CA SER A 516 4.60 10.20 -8.87
C SER A 516 6.00 9.72 -9.22
N ILE A 517 6.81 9.51 -8.18
CA ILE A 517 8.21 9.12 -8.29
C ILE A 517 8.34 7.64 -7.97
N HIS A 518 8.88 6.90 -8.91
CA HIS A 518 9.19 5.48 -8.71
C HIS A 518 10.38 5.33 -7.73
N PRO A 519 10.46 4.25 -6.95
CA PRO A 519 11.59 4.02 -6.03
C PRO A 519 12.98 4.05 -6.69
N ASP A 520 13.10 3.81 -7.99
CA ASP A 520 14.34 3.95 -8.77
C ASP A 520 14.65 5.38 -9.24
N GLY A 521 13.82 6.35 -8.88
CA GLY A 521 13.97 7.76 -9.25
C GLY A 521 13.24 8.16 -10.54
N ARG A 522 12.68 7.24 -11.33
CA ARG A 522 11.90 7.58 -12.52
C ARG A 522 10.68 8.41 -12.15
N VAL A 523 10.47 9.52 -12.84
CA VAL A 523 9.30 10.38 -12.65
C VAL A 523 8.23 10.01 -13.67
N PHE A 524 7.05 9.65 -13.17
CA PHE A 524 5.85 9.35 -13.96
C PHE A 524 4.92 10.55 -13.96
N LEU A 525 4.43 10.93 -15.12
CA LEU A 525 3.47 12.01 -15.32
C LEU A 525 2.26 11.49 -16.09
N ALA A 526 1.08 11.58 -15.48
CA ALA A 526 -0.20 11.34 -16.16
C ALA A 526 -0.89 12.67 -16.45
N TYR A 527 -1.52 12.77 -17.61
CA TYR A 527 -2.33 13.94 -18.00
C TYR A 527 -3.49 13.56 -18.90
N GLY A 528 -4.58 14.30 -18.76
CA GLY A 528 -5.76 14.17 -19.63
C GLY A 528 -5.63 15.08 -20.85
N ASP A 529 -5.90 14.54 -22.01
CA ASP A 529 -6.02 15.27 -23.28
C ASP A 529 -7.46 15.15 -23.80
N ALA A 530 -8.11 16.26 -24.07
CA ALA A 530 -9.53 16.25 -24.46
C ALA A 530 -9.83 15.48 -25.76
N ILE A 531 -8.86 15.36 -26.66
CA ILE A 531 -9.00 14.64 -27.93
C ILE A 531 -8.45 13.22 -27.83
N ASN A 532 -7.32 13.07 -27.11
CA ASN A 532 -6.53 11.84 -27.12
C ASN A 532 -6.64 11.03 -25.82
N GLY A 533 -7.58 11.36 -24.95
CA GLY A 533 -7.84 10.63 -23.72
C GLY A 533 -6.75 10.76 -22.66
N ILE A 534 -6.44 9.68 -21.95
CA ILE A 534 -5.48 9.66 -20.86
C ILE A 534 -4.13 9.19 -21.35
N LYS A 535 -3.10 9.97 -21.07
CA LYS A 535 -1.71 9.67 -21.42
C LYS A 535 -0.81 9.64 -20.19
N VAL A 536 0.19 8.76 -20.24
CA VAL A 536 1.25 8.68 -19.24
C VAL A 536 2.61 8.70 -19.94
N CYS A 537 3.55 9.46 -19.40
CA CYS A 537 4.95 9.45 -19.82
C CYS A 537 5.89 9.40 -18.62
N THR A 538 7.15 9.07 -18.89
CA THR A 538 8.24 9.11 -17.91
C THR A 538 9.28 10.12 -18.36
N PHE A 539 10.00 10.69 -17.40
CA PHE A 539 11.13 11.56 -17.71
C PHE A 539 12.33 10.74 -18.16
N ASN A 540 13.06 11.25 -19.15
CA ASN A 540 14.26 10.64 -19.69
C ASN A 540 15.45 11.59 -19.45
N GLU A 541 16.29 11.22 -18.52
CA GLU A 541 17.45 12.03 -18.13
C GLU A 541 18.45 12.20 -19.27
N SER A 542 18.59 11.21 -20.16
CA SER A 542 19.56 11.26 -21.25
C SER A 542 19.27 12.34 -22.28
N ILE A 543 17.99 12.70 -22.45
CA ILE A 543 17.56 13.79 -23.35
C ILE A 543 17.09 15.02 -22.58
N GLY A 544 17.03 14.96 -21.24
CA GLY A 544 16.55 16.04 -20.39
C GLY A 544 15.08 16.40 -20.61
N ASN A 545 14.27 15.46 -21.06
CA ASN A 545 12.88 15.70 -21.44
C ASN A 545 12.01 14.44 -21.28
N TRP A 546 10.71 14.55 -21.55
CA TRP A 546 9.74 13.47 -21.45
C TRP A 546 9.86 12.49 -22.61
N ASN A 547 9.77 11.19 -22.30
CA ASN A 547 9.58 10.14 -23.30
C ASN A 547 8.25 10.33 -24.04
N ALA A 548 8.12 9.69 -25.20
CA ALA A 548 6.85 9.61 -25.90
C ALA A 548 5.76 9.06 -24.98
N ALA A 549 4.65 9.77 -24.89
CA ALA A 549 3.57 9.37 -23.99
C ALA A 549 2.80 8.15 -24.50
N THR A 550 2.51 7.22 -23.61
CA THR A 550 1.64 6.08 -23.85
C THR A 550 0.19 6.48 -23.59
N GLN A 551 -0.70 6.26 -24.54
CA GLN A 551 -2.13 6.39 -24.35
C GLN A 551 -2.66 5.15 -23.61
N ILE A 552 -3.22 5.34 -22.42
CA ILE A 552 -3.75 4.26 -21.58
C ILE A 552 -5.28 4.16 -21.65
N SER A 553 -5.94 5.22 -22.11
CA SER A 553 -7.37 5.25 -22.41
C SER A 553 -7.63 6.21 -23.58
N ALA A 554 -8.51 5.82 -24.49
CA ALA A 554 -9.00 6.72 -25.54
C ALA A 554 -10.03 7.71 -24.98
N GLU A 555 -10.68 7.38 -23.88
CA GLU A 555 -11.65 8.23 -23.20
C GLU A 555 -10.95 9.19 -22.23
N ASN A 556 -11.51 10.36 -22.11
CA ASN A 556 -11.01 11.36 -21.16
C ASN A 556 -11.44 11.03 -19.73
N GLY A 557 -10.58 11.36 -18.77
CA GLY A 557 -10.84 11.18 -17.36
C GLY A 557 -10.67 12.49 -16.57
N ASN A 558 -11.13 12.48 -15.34
CA ASN A 558 -10.91 13.55 -14.39
C ASN A 558 -10.62 12.98 -12.99
N LYS A 559 -10.15 13.82 -12.07
CA LYS A 559 -9.79 13.39 -10.71
C LYS A 559 -8.68 12.33 -10.72
N PHE A 560 -7.56 12.66 -11.34
CA PHE A 560 -6.40 11.78 -11.38
C PHE A 560 -5.73 11.74 -10.01
N VAL A 561 -5.46 10.53 -9.54
CA VAL A 561 -4.56 10.29 -8.42
C VAL A 561 -3.62 9.16 -8.81
N MET A 562 -2.32 9.43 -8.80
CA MET A 562 -1.28 8.45 -9.05
C MET A 562 -0.54 8.14 -7.77
N GLN A 563 -0.29 6.86 -7.53
CA GLN A 563 0.51 6.37 -6.41
C GLN A 563 1.40 5.25 -6.91
N ILE A 564 2.65 5.20 -6.46
CA ILE A 564 3.55 4.09 -6.76
C ILE A 564 3.80 3.31 -5.49
N SER A 565 3.55 2.00 -5.54
CA SER A 565 3.79 1.14 -4.38
C SER A 565 5.29 0.97 -4.10
N LYS A 566 5.65 0.47 -2.92
CA LYS A 566 7.04 0.12 -2.60
C LYS A 566 7.62 -0.95 -3.52
N GLU A 567 6.75 -1.77 -4.11
CA GLU A 567 7.09 -2.78 -5.10
C GLU A 567 7.34 -2.19 -6.51
N GLY A 568 7.31 -0.86 -6.64
CA GLY A 568 7.50 -0.17 -7.91
C GLY A 568 6.33 -0.34 -8.88
N ILE A 569 5.10 -0.51 -8.40
CA ILE A 569 3.91 -0.60 -9.25
C ILE A 569 3.22 0.76 -9.28
N PRO A 570 3.20 1.49 -10.40
CA PRO A 570 2.35 2.66 -10.56
C PRO A 570 0.89 2.27 -10.70
N TYR A 571 0.04 2.94 -9.91
CA TYR A 571 -1.40 2.91 -10.00
C TYR A 571 -1.92 4.30 -10.35
N LEU A 572 -2.91 4.38 -11.22
CA LEU A 572 -3.62 5.61 -11.55
C LEU A 572 -5.12 5.37 -11.42
N ILE A 573 -5.78 6.06 -10.50
CA ILE A 573 -7.24 6.11 -10.43
C ILE A 573 -7.77 7.37 -11.10
N THR A 574 -8.90 7.26 -11.74
CA THR A 574 -9.61 8.37 -12.37
C THR A 574 -11.11 8.07 -12.48
N VAL A 575 -11.89 9.06 -12.81
CA VAL A 575 -13.31 8.90 -13.16
C VAL A 575 -13.48 9.07 -14.65
N ILE A 576 -13.91 8.00 -15.33
CA ILE A 576 -14.26 7.97 -16.75
C ILE A 576 -15.74 7.67 -16.88
N ASN A 577 -16.52 8.49 -17.59
CA ASN A 577 -17.96 8.27 -17.80
C ASN A 577 -18.73 7.98 -16.50
N ASN A 578 -18.43 8.73 -15.44
CA ASN A 578 -18.99 8.56 -14.09
C ASN A 578 -18.71 7.20 -13.44
N LYS A 579 -17.62 6.54 -13.83
CA LYS A 579 -17.15 5.28 -13.25
C LYS A 579 -15.72 5.45 -12.72
N ALA A 580 -15.47 4.93 -11.54
CA ALA A 580 -14.10 4.79 -11.04
C ALA A 580 -13.35 3.80 -11.92
N THR A 581 -12.21 4.20 -12.44
CA THR A 581 -11.36 3.36 -13.29
C THR A 581 -9.93 3.37 -12.75
N LEU A 582 -9.44 2.22 -12.38
CA LEU A 582 -8.09 2.02 -11.86
C LEU A 582 -7.22 1.36 -12.92
N PHE A 583 -6.08 1.97 -13.18
CA PHE A 583 -5.03 1.41 -14.02
C PHE A 583 -3.84 1.01 -13.15
N LYS A 584 -3.11 -0.01 -13.57
CA LYS A 584 -1.79 -0.35 -13.03
C LYS A 584 -0.78 -0.54 -14.17
N TYR A 585 0.47 -0.16 -13.91
CA TYR A 585 1.60 -0.44 -14.79
C TYR A 585 2.41 -1.58 -14.19
N ASP A 586 2.22 -2.77 -14.71
CA ASP A 586 2.79 -3.98 -14.12
C ASP A 586 3.11 -5.03 -15.18
N ILE A 587 3.91 -6.01 -14.78
CA ILE A 587 4.26 -7.16 -15.59
C ILE A 587 3.01 -8.04 -15.75
N PRO A 588 2.60 -8.39 -16.97
CA PRO A 588 1.44 -9.23 -17.19
C PRO A 588 1.60 -10.59 -16.50
N GLY A 589 0.59 -10.96 -15.69
CA GLY A 589 0.55 -12.25 -15.00
C GLY A 589 1.19 -12.29 -13.61
N LEU A 590 1.77 -11.19 -13.14
CA LEU A 590 2.23 -11.02 -11.74
C LEU A 590 1.21 -10.31 -10.88
#